data_ca85d7af7fd80fc3c63d39c37ee118d4
#
_entry.id   ca85d7af7fd80fc3c63d39c37ee118d4
#
_cell.length_a   1.000
_cell.length_b   1.000
_cell.length_c   1.000
_cell.angle_alpha   90.00
_cell.angle_beta   90.00
_cell.angle_gamma   90.00
#
_symmetry.space_group_name_H-M   'P 1'
#
loop_
_entity.id
_entity.type
_entity.pdbx_description
1 polymer ?
#
loop_
_entity_poly.entity_id
_entity_poly.type
_entity_poly.pdbx_seq_one_letter_code
_entity_poly.pdbx_strand_id
1 'polypeptide(L)'
;MAKEKKLVEAITSMEEDFTQWYTDVVKKAELMDYSSVKGCMIFKPNGYAIWENIQKNLDAMFKETGVENVYMPMFIPESLLQKEKDHVEGFAPEVAWVTQGGLETLQERLAVRPTSETLFCELFSKTVQSHRDLPKVYNQWCSVVRWEKTTRPFLRSSEFLWQEGHTVHATAEEAEARTVQMLNIYADFCEKYLAIPMVKGRKTDKEKFAGAEATYTIEALMHDGKALQSGTSHNFGDGFPKAFGIQYTDKDNKLQYLSLIHISEPTRPEPIS
;
A
#
# COMPACT_ATOMS: atom_id res chain seq x y z
N MET A 1 -20.08 -21.40 42.82
CA MET A 1 -19.48 -20.26 42.10
C MET A 1 -20.57 -19.76 41.13
N ALA A 2 -21.08 -18.57 41.31
CA ALA A 2 -22.04 -17.98 40.41
C ALA A 2 -21.35 -17.73 39.04
N LYS A 3 -21.95 -18.26 37.95
CA LYS A 3 -21.50 -17.92 36.61
C LYS A 3 -21.63 -16.40 36.43
N GLU A 4 -20.52 -15.71 36.23
CA GLU A 4 -20.54 -14.31 35.81
C GLU A 4 -21.42 -14.19 34.58
N LYS A 5 -22.42 -13.32 34.66
CA LYS A 5 -23.34 -13.08 33.57
C LYS A 5 -22.57 -12.41 32.45
N LYS A 6 -22.37 -13.11 31.32
CA LYS A 6 -21.73 -12.50 30.13
C LYS A 6 -22.48 -11.25 29.75
N LEU A 7 -21.80 -10.11 29.75
CA LEU A 7 -22.38 -8.81 29.37
C LEU A 7 -22.81 -8.76 27.92
N VAL A 8 -22.22 -9.61 27.05
CA VAL A 8 -22.54 -9.71 25.63
C VAL A 8 -22.66 -11.19 25.24
N GLU A 9 -23.86 -11.62 24.85
CA GLU A 9 -24.17 -13.04 24.61
C GLU A 9 -23.82 -13.51 23.17
N ALA A 10 -23.50 -12.60 22.25
CA ALA A 10 -23.36 -12.92 20.82
C ALA A 10 -21.93 -12.76 20.26
N ILE A 11 -20.95 -12.51 21.12
CA ILE A 11 -19.54 -12.29 20.76
C ILE A 11 -18.69 -13.13 21.69
N THR A 12 -17.70 -13.85 21.14
CA THR A 12 -16.69 -14.59 21.90
C THR A 12 -15.90 -13.61 22.78
N SER A 13 -15.52 -14.03 23.99
CA SER A 13 -14.67 -13.20 24.86
C SER A 13 -13.28 -13.01 24.24
N MET A 14 -12.75 -11.80 24.34
CA MET A 14 -11.41 -11.47 23.85
C MET A 14 -10.31 -12.29 24.56
N GLU A 15 -10.49 -12.54 25.87
CA GLU A 15 -9.57 -13.35 26.65
C GLU A 15 -9.64 -14.85 26.32
N GLU A 16 -10.81 -15.33 25.86
CA GLU A 16 -11.02 -16.72 25.51
C GLU A 16 -10.48 -17.06 24.12
N ASP A 17 -10.79 -16.23 23.12
CA ASP A 17 -10.27 -16.34 21.74
C ASP A 17 -10.27 -14.95 21.06
N PHE A 18 -9.11 -14.29 21.05
CA PHE A 18 -8.95 -12.99 20.41
C PHE A 18 -9.28 -13.01 18.92
N THR A 19 -8.95 -14.07 18.21
CA THR A 19 -9.18 -14.19 16.76
C THR A 19 -10.67 -14.27 16.45
N GLN A 20 -11.40 -15.08 17.20
CA GLN A 20 -12.84 -15.22 17.03
C GLN A 20 -13.55 -13.95 17.49
N TRP A 21 -13.15 -13.38 18.63
CA TRP A 21 -13.65 -12.09 19.11
C TRP A 21 -13.56 -11.01 18.02
N TYR A 22 -12.39 -10.86 17.41
CA TYR A 22 -12.16 -9.87 16.34
C TYR A 22 -13.16 -10.08 15.17
N THR A 23 -13.29 -11.32 14.71
CA THR A 23 -14.23 -11.65 13.62
C THR A 23 -15.68 -11.37 13.99
N ASP A 24 -16.09 -11.74 15.21
CA ASP A 24 -17.44 -11.51 15.70
C ASP A 24 -17.75 -10.02 15.81
N VAL A 25 -16.82 -9.21 16.36
CA VAL A 25 -16.98 -7.75 16.46
C VAL A 25 -17.15 -7.11 15.08
N VAL A 26 -16.27 -7.43 14.15
CA VAL A 26 -16.29 -6.87 12.79
C VAL A 26 -17.61 -7.17 12.08
N LYS A 27 -18.12 -8.39 12.22
CA LYS A 27 -19.42 -8.81 11.63
C LYS A 27 -20.62 -8.20 12.34
N LYS A 28 -20.63 -8.20 13.68
CA LYS A 28 -21.74 -7.66 14.48
C LYS A 28 -21.85 -6.14 14.39
N ALA A 29 -20.74 -5.44 14.25
CA ALA A 29 -20.72 -4.01 13.96
C ALA A 29 -21.10 -3.67 12.51
N GLU A 30 -21.42 -4.70 11.70
CA GLU A 30 -21.76 -4.54 10.29
C GLU A 30 -20.71 -3.80 9.46
N LEU A 31 -19.42 -4.05 9.73
CA LEU A 31 -18.34 -3.44 8.99
C LEU A 31 -18.12 -4.14 7.65
N MET A 32 -18.27 -5.45 7.61
CA MET A 32 -18.07 -6.26 6.40
C MET A 32 -18.89 -7.53 6.42
N ASP A 33 -18.95 -8.19 5.26
CA ASP A 33 -19.37 -9.58 5.11
C ASP A 33 -18.48 -10.31 4.09
N TYR A 34 -18.54 -11.63 4.08
CA TYR A 34 -17.81 -12.44 3.11
C TYR A 34 -18.48 -12.39 1.75
N SER A 35 -17.70 -12.25 0.68
CA SER A 35 -18.18 -12.45 -0.68
C SER A 35 -18.10 -13.93 -1.08
N SER A 36 -18.61 -14.26 -2.26
CA SER A 36 -18.46 -15.60 -2.85
C SER A 36 -17.02 -15.90 -3.29
N VAL A 37 -16.15 -14.87 -3.38
CA VAL A 37 -14.72 -15.03 -3.70
C VAL A 37 -13.92 -15.01 -2.41
N LYS A 38 -13.23 -16.12 -2.13
CA LYS A 38 -12.42 -16.26 -0.92
C LYS A 38 -11.39 -15.11 -0.82
N GLY A 39 -11.37 -14.46 0.35
CA GLY A 39 -10.44 -13.37 0.62
C GLY A 39 -10.85 -12.00 0.10
N CYS A 40 -11.93 -11.91 -0.69
CA CYS A 40 -12.54 -10.64 -1.09
C CYS A 40 -13.74 -10.36 -0.19
N MET A 41 -13.77 -9.20 0.45
CA MET A 41 -14.80 -8.83 1.39
C MET A 41 -15.81 -7.85 0.79
N ILE A 42 -17.04 -7.94 1.25
CA ILE A 42 -18.04 -6.89 1.03
C ILE A 42 -17.90 -5.88 2.16
N PHE A 43 -17.45 -4.68 1.86
CA PHE A 43 -17.47 -3.56 2.81
C PHE A 43 -18.92 -3.09 2.97
N LYS A 44 -19.46 -3.23 4.16
CA LYS A 44 -20.82 -2.74 4.49
C LYS A 44 -20.78 -1.22 4.76
N PRO A 45 -21.94 -0.53 4.77
CA PRO A 45 -21.95 0.93 4.92
C PRO A 45 -21.17 1.45 6.13
N ASN A 46 -21.24 0.79 7.29
CA ASN A 46 -20.49 1.20 8.48
C ASN A 46 -18.96 1.11 8.27
N GLY A 47 -18.50 0.01 7.67
CA GLY A 47 -17.07 -0.17 7.37
C GLY A 47 -16.60 0.77 6.27
N TYR A 48 -17.41 0.98 5.24
CA TYR A 48 -17.06 1.88 4.15
C TYR A 48 -17.01 3.34 4.58
N ALA A 49 -17.92 3.76 5.49
CA ALA A 49 -17.90 5.10 6.06
C ALA A 49 -16.61 5.40 6.85
N ILE A 50 -16.03 4.39 7.51
CA ILE A 50 -14.70 4.54 8.15
C ILE A 50 -13.66 4.82 7.08
N TRP A 51 -13.66 4.04 5.98
CA TRP A 51 -12.74 4.23 4.85
C TRP A 51 -12.89 5.62 4.21
N GLU A 52 -14.11 6.08 3.94
CA GLU A 52 -14.36 7.41 3.38
C GLU A 52 -13.80 8.53 4.28
N ASN A 53 -13.93 8.38 5.59
CA ASN A 53 -13.37 9.34 6.56
C ASN A 53 -11.83 9.30 6.56
N ILE A 54 -11.22 8.11 6.51
CA ILE A 54 -9.77 7.96 6.38
C ILE A 54 -9.30 8.65 5.10
N GLN A 55 -9.89 8.31 3.96
CA GLN A 55 -9.55 8.88 2.66
C GLN A 55 -9.67 10.41 2.67
N LYS A 56 -10.79 10.95 3.12
CA LYS A 56 -11.06 12.39 3.16
C LYS A 56 -10.00 13.17 3.96
N ASN A 57 -9.69 12.68 5.16
CA ASN A 57 -8.80 13.43 6.06
C ASN A 57 -7.33 13.26 5.68
N LEU A 58 -6.90 12.05 5.33
CA LEU A 58 -5.52 11.79 4.93
C LEU A 58 -5.19 12.43 3.57
N ASP A 59 -6.13 12.40 2.61
CA ASP A 59 -5.99 13.08 1.32
C ASP A 59 -5.82 14.60 1.48
N ALA A 60 -6.53 15.20 2.42
CA ALA A 60 -6.36 16.63 2.74
C ALA A 60 -4.94 16.92 3.22
N MET A 61 -4.40 16.10 4.14
CA MET A 61 -3.02 16.25 4.62
C MET A 61 -1.98 16.06 3.50
N PHE A 62 -2.22 15.15 2.57
CA PHE A 62 -1.35 14.98 1.40
C PHE A 62 -1.38 16.21 0.49
N LYS A 63 -2.55 16.76 0.20
CA LYS A 63 -2.71 17.94 -0.66
C LYS A 63 -2.03 19.18 -0.09
N GLU A 64 -1.98 19.35 1.23
CA GLU A 64 -1.21 20.40 1.88
C GLU A 64 0.29 20.36 1.55
N THR A 65 0.80 19.21 1.14
CA THR A 65 2.19 19.01 0.70
C THR A 65 2.39 19.02 -0.81
N GLY A 66 1.38 19.42 -1.57
CA GLY A 66 1.42 19.52 -3.03
C GLY A 66 1.16 18.21 -3.76
N VAL A 67 0.60 17.20 -3.10
CA VAL A 67 0.24 15.92 -3.73
C VAL A 67 -0.96 16.10 -4.65
N GLU A 68 -0.88 15.51 -5.84
CA GLU A 68 -1.95 15.44 -6.83
C GLU A 68 -2.45 14.01 -6.98
N ASN A 69 -3.77 13.84 -6.99
CA ASN A 69 -4.38 12.53 -7.20
C ASN A 69 -4.44 12.17 -8.68
N VAL A 70 -4.09 10.93 -8.99
CA VAL A 70 -4.18 10.32 -10.31
C VAL A 70 -4.90 8.98 -10.21
N TYR A 71 -5.17 8.34 -11.33
CA TYR A 71 -5.69 6.99 -11.38
C TYR A 71 -4.98 6.17 -12.47
N MET A 72 -4.33 5.09 -12.06
CA MET A 72 -3.67 4.15 -12.96
C MET A 72 -4.60 2.99 -13.35
N PRO A 73 -4.47 2.41 -14.55
CA PRO A 73 -5.23 1.24 -14.95
C PRO A 73 -5.09 0.07 -13.96
N MET A 74 -6.14 -0.73 -13.84
CA MET A 74 -6.14 -1.94 -13.00
C MET A 74 -5.21 -3.03 -13.56
N PHE A 75 -5.07 -3.11 -14.88
CA PHE A 75 -4.34 -4.18 -15.53
C PHE A 75 -2.93 -3.75 -15.92
N ILE A 76 -1.98 -4.65 -15.66
CA ILE A 76 -0.56 -4.46 -15.98
C ILE A 76 -0.16 -5.57 -16.95
N PRO A 77 0.35 -5.26 -18.17
CA PRO A 77 0.90 -6.26 -19.05
C PRO A 77 2.06 -7.02 -18.41
N GLU A 78 2.13 -8.32 -18.60
CA GLU A 78 3.21 -9.14 -18.06
C GLU A 78 4.59 -8.63 -18.45
N SER A 79 4.75 -8.20 -19.71
CA SER A 79 5.99 -7.61 -20.22
C SER A 79 6.43 -6.35 -19.47
N LEU A 80 5.47 -5.53 -19.02
CA LEU A 80 5.77 -4.35 -18.22
C LEU A 80 6.21 -4.74 -16.80
N LEU A 81 5.56 -5.74 -16.21
CA LEU A 81 5.90 -6.24 -14.89
C LEU A 81 7.32 -6.84 -14.85
N GLN A 82 7.72 -7.53 -15.93
CA GLN A 82 9.03 -8.20 -16.04
C GLN A 82 10.22 -7.25 -16.21
N LYS A 83 10.00 -5.94 -16.45
CA LYS A 83 11.09 -4.95 -16.57
C LYS A 83 11.87 -4.78 -15.28
N GLU A 84 11.24 -5.01 -14.14
CA GLU A 84 11.89 -4.96 -12.83
C GLU A 84 11.85 -6.36 -12.19
N LYS A 85 12.91 -7.14 -12.45
CA LYS A 85 12.98 -8.56 -12.11
C LYS A 85 12.87 -8.82 -10.60
N ASP A 86 13.56 -8.02 -9.79
CA ASP A 86 13.57 -8.20 -8.33
C ASP A 86 12.19 -7.94 -7.73
N HIS A 87 11.47 -6.97 -8.27
CA HIS A 87 10.09 -6.65 -7.89
C HIS A 87 9.13 -7.79 -8.26
N VAL A 88 9.27 -8.34 -9.46
CA VAL A 88 8.45 -9.47 -9.94
C VAL A 88 8.65 -10.71 -9.08
N GLU A 89 9.88 -11.05 -8.72
CA GLU A 89 10.17 -12.23 -7.90
C GLU A 89 9.48 -12.14 -6.53
N GLY A 90 9.37 -10.95 -5.93
CA GLY A 90 8.66 -10.73 -4.68
C GLY A 90 7.14 -10.92 -4.76
N PHE A 91 6.50 -10.57 -5.89
CA PHE A 91 5.05 -10.63 -6.05
C PHE A 91 4.56 -11.82 -6.89
N ALA A 92 5.41 -12.50 -7.64
CA ALA A 92 5.02 -13.57 -8.57
C ALA A 92 4.06 -14.61 -7.98
N PRO A 93 4.18 -15.05 -6.71
CA PRO A 93 3.26 -16.04 -6.14
C PRO A 93 1.86 -15.51 -5.85
N GLU A 94 1.67 -14.18 -5.78
CA GLU A 94 0.46 -13.52 -5.33
C GLU A 94 -0.28 -12.76 -6.45
N VAL A 95 0.20 -12.84 -7.68
CA VAL A 95 -0.44 -12.14 -8.81
C VAL A 95 -1.66 -12.90 -9.30
N ALA A 96 -2.79 -12.20 -9.42
CA ALA A 96 -3.96 -12.68 -10.14
C ALA A 96 -3.81 -12.35 -11.63
N TRP A 97 -3.96 -13.35 -12.51
CA TRP A 97 -3.75 -13.21 -13.95
C TRP A 97 -5.05 -13.24 -14.72
N VAL A 98 -5.22 -12.30 -15.64
CA VAL A 98 -6.29 -12.29 -16.65
C VAL A 98 -5.70 -12.81 -17.95
N THR A 99 -6.29 -13.92 -18.45
CA THR A 99 -5.82 -14.63 -19.64
C THR A 99 -6.79 -14.54 -20.81
N GLN A 100 -8.02 -14.05 -20.57
CA GLN A 100 -9.06 -13.92 -21.58
C GLN A 100 -9.70 -12.52 -21.52
N GLY A 101 -10.02 -11.97 -22.67
CA GLY A 101 -10.84 -10.78 -22.83
C GLY A 101 -12.12 -11.14 -23.60
N GLY A 102 -13.28 -11.10 -22.93
CA GLY A 102 -14.48 -11.68 -23.47
C GLY A 102 -14.33 -13.19 -23.65
N LEU A 103 -14.47 -13.70 -24.89
CA LEU A 103 -14.31 -15.13 -25.24
C LEU A 103 -12.95 -15.45 -25.87
N GLU A 104 -12.08 -14.46 -26.05
CA GLU A 104 -10.80 -14.62 -26.74
C GLU A 104 -9.66 -14.71 -25.73
N THR A 105 -8.71 -15.61 -25.99
CA THR A 105 -7.46 -15.67 -25.25
C THR A 105 -6.60 -14.46 -25.60
N LEU A 106 -6.10 -13.76 -24.59
CA LEU A 106 -5.19 -12.63 -24.77
C LEU A 106 -3.85 -13.11 -25.34
N GLN A 107 -3.24 -12.32 -26.23
CA GLN A 107 -1.89 -12.57 -26.73
C GLN A 107 -0.84 -12.48 -25.62
N GLU A 108 -1.07 -11.61 -24.66
CA GLU A 108 -0.28 -11.42 -23.46
C GLU A 108 -1.21 -11.41 -22.25
N ARG A 109 -0.88 -12.15 -21.21
CA ARG A 109 -1.67 -12.12 -19.96
C ARG A 109 -1.45 -10.81 -19.21
N LEU A 110 -2.48 -10.41 -18.50
CA LEU A 110 -2.49 -9.18 -17.72
C LEU A 110 -2.52 -9.51 -16.24
N ALA A 111 -1.67 -8.88 -15.46
CA ALA A 111 -1.77 -8.90 -14.00
C ALA A 111 -2.88 -7.96 -13.53
N VAL A 112 -3.73 -8.41 -12.61
CA VAL A 112 -4.50 -7.49 -11.80
C VAL A 112 -3.52 -6.85 -10.81
N ARG A 113 -3.39 -5.52 -10.81
CA ARG A 113 -2.33 -4.81 -10.08
C ARG A 113 -2.19 -5.27 -8.62
N PRO A 114 -1.03 -5.80 -8.21
CA PRO A 114 -0.72 -6.03 -6.80
C PRO A 114 -0.15 -4.77 -6.14
N THR A 115 0.36 -3.85 -6.96
CA THR A 115 0.93 -2.53 -6.69
C THR A 115 1.19 -1.85 -8.04
N SER A 116 1.51 -0.56 -8.09
CA SER A 116 1.49 0.19 -9.36
C SER A 116 2.82 0.84 -9.75
N GLU A 117 3.96 0.49 -9.13
CA GLU A 117 5.28 1.09 -9.43
C GLU A 117 5.60 1.08 -10.91
N THR A 118 5.36 -0.05 -11.59
CA THR A 118 5.68 -0.20 -13.02
C THR A 118 4.84 0.70 -13.90
N LEU A 119 3.56 0.91 -13.57
CA LEU A 119 2.67 1.84 -14.28
C LEU A 119 3.10 3.30 -14.08
N PHE A 120 3.48 3.66 -12.84
CA PHE A 120 3.99 5.00 -12.55
C PHE A 120 5.32 5.24 -13.25
N CYS A 121 6.22 4.26 -13.28
CA CYS A 121 7.46 4.35 -14.03
C CYS A 121 7.21 4.56 -15.53
N GLU A 122 6.24 3.85 -16.11
CA GLU A 122 5.84 4.06 -17.49
C GLU A 122 5.30 5.50 -17.72
N LEU A 123 4.48 6.03 -16.81
CA LEU A 123 4.01 7.41 -16.87
C LEU A 123 5.16 8.41 -16.76
N PHE A 124 6.04 8.24 -15.78
CA PHE A 124 7.17 9.15 -15.57
C PHE A 124 8.14 9.14 -16.74
N SER A 125 8.39 7.99 -17.39
CA SER A 125 9.23 7.92 -18.59
C SER A 125 8.71 8.76 -19.75
N LYS A 126 7.41 9.01 -19.80
CA LYS A 126 6.74 9.83 -20.84
C LYS A 126 6.62 11.31 -20.46
N THR A 127 6.60 11.62 -19.17
CA THR A 127 6.20 12.95 -18.67
C THR A 127 7.32 13.73 -17.98
N VAL A 128 8.46 13.09 -17.66
CA VAL A 128 9.60 13.76 -17.06
C VAL A 128 10.76 13.79 -18.07
N GLN A 129 11.10 14.97 -18.57
CA GLN A 129 12.16 15.18 -19.56
C GLN A 129 13.20 16.20 -19.10
N SER A 130 12.84 17.09 -18.20
CA SER A 130 13.75 18.12 -17.70
C SER A 130 13.58 18.36 -16.21
N HIS A 131 14.56 19.01 -15.58
CA HIS A 131 14.48 19.42 -14.18
C HIS A 131 13.25 20.28 -13.83
N ARG A 132 12.62 20.90 -14.83
CA ARG A 132 11.42 21.73 -14.64
C ARG A 132 10.16 20.89 -14.42
N ASP A 133 10.21 19.60 -14.76
CA ASP A 133 9.10 18.68 -14.57
C ASP A 133 9.10 18.06 -13.15
N LEU A 134 10.15 18.32 -12.36
CA LEU A 134 10.37 17.76 -11.04
C LEU A 134 10.15 18.80 -9.91
N PRO A 135 9.68 18.34 -8.72
CA PRO A 135 9.24 16.98 -8.45
C PRO A 135 7.86 16.69 -9.02
N LYS A 136 7.56 15.41 -9.32
CA LYS A 136 6.19 14.91 -9.53
C LYS A 136 5.75 14.16 -8.29
N VAL A 137 4.61 14.52 -7.74
CA VAL A 137 4.14 14.02 -6.45
C VAL A 137 2.72 13.52 -6.60
N TYR A 138 2.59 12.25 -7.01
CA TYR A 138 1.31 11.65 -7.33
C TYR A 138 0.85 10.64 -6.28
N ASN A 139 -0.45 10.56 -6.12
CA ASN A 139 -1.14 9.64 -5.24
C ASN A 139 -2.34 9.02 -5.95
N GLN A 140 -2.67 7.78 -5.63
CA GLN A 140 -3.96 7.20 -6.01
C GLN A 140 -4.61 6.46 -4.84
N TRP A 141 -5.94 6.55 -4.82
CA TRP A 141 -6.82 5.76 -3.99
C TRP A 141 -7.43 4.68 -4.86
N CYS A 142 -7.18 3.42 -4.53
CA CYS A 142 -7.63 2.32 -5.37
C CYS A 142 -7.74 1.00 -4.60
N SER A 143 -8.20 -0.05 -5.28
CA SER A 143 -8.02 -1.42 -4.81
C SER A 143 -6.83 -2.08 -5.49
N VAL A 144 -6.22 -3.03 -4.80
CA VAL A 144 -5.20 -3.93 -5.33
C VAL A 144 -5.55 -5.37 -4.98
N VAL A 145 -4.98 -6.31 -5.73
CA VAL A 145 -5.22 -7.74 -5.55
C VAL A 145 -3.90 -8.46 -5.30
N ARG A 146 -3.82 -9.12 -4.15
CA ARG A 146 -2.73 -10.03 -3.78
C ARG A 146 -3.34 -11.37 -3.40
N TRP A 147 -3.08 -12.43 -4.18
CA TRP A 147 -3.75 -13.71 -4.05
C TRP A 147 -3.25 -14.49 -2.84
N GLU A 148 -3.76 -14.12 -1.67
CA GLU A 148 -3.34 -14.62 -0.39
C GLU A 148 -3.87 -16.04 -0.10
N LYS A 149 -3.01 -16.91 0.45
CA LYS A 149 -3.41 -18.27 0.85
C LYS A 149 -4.29 -18.26 2.10
N THR A 150 -3.95 -17.39 3.06
CA THR A 150 -4.66 -17.25 4.34
C THR A 150 -5.16 -15.82 4.46
N THR A 151 -6.44 -15.66 4.73
CA THR A 151 -7.09 -14.35 4.81
C THR A 151 -7.74 -14.12 6.16
N ARG A 152 -7.77 -12.86 6.60
CA ARG A 152 -8.47 -12.39 7.80
C ARG A 152 -9.12 -11.03 7.50
N PRO A 153 -10.38 -10.81 7.89
CA PRO A 153 -11.08 -9.54 7.63
C PRO A 153 -10.24 -8.32 7.98
N PHE A 154 -10.14 -7.36 7.07
CA PHE A 154 -9.35 -6.13 7.09
C PHE A 154 -7.84 -6.29 7.28
N LEU A 155 -7.37 -7.28 8.02
CA LEU A 155 -5.95 -7.47 8.33
C LEU A 155 -5.19 -8.13 7.19
N ARG A 156 -5.80 -9.08 6.48
CA ARG A 156 -5.20 -9.77 5.35
C ARG A 156 -6.27 -10.26 4.38
N SER A 157 -6.46 -9.58 3.27
CA SER A 157 -7.45 -9.90 2.24
C SER A 157 -6.82 -10.00 0.87
N SER A 158 -7.47 -10.75 -0.03
CA SER A 158 -6.97 -10.90 -1.41
C SER A 158 -7.19 -9.63 -2.23
N GLU A 159 -8.32 -8.94 -2.02
CA GLU A 159 -8.56 -7.59 -2.51
C GLU A 159 -8.70 -6.65 -1.32
N PHE A 160 -8.08 -5.50 -1.38
CA PHE A 160 -8.19 -4.47 -0.35
C PHE A 160 -8.09 -3.07 -0.95
N LEU A 161 -8.74 -2.14 -0.26
CA LEU A 161 -8.62 -0.72 -0.54
C LEU A 161 -7.35 -0.20 0.10
N TRP A 162 -6.65 0.66 -0.60
CA TRP A 162 -5.45 1.30 -0.09
C TRP A 162 -5.21 2.67 -0.70
N GLN A 163 -4.20 3.31 -0.24
CA GLN A 163 -3.56 4.46 -0.84
C GLN A 163 -2.14 4.09 -1.25
N GLU A 164 -1.73 4.52 -2.42
CA GLU A 164 -0.34 4.46 -2.85
C GLU A 164 0.08 5.78 -3.48
N GLY A 165 1.21 6.31 -3.02
CA GLY A 165 1.83 7.49 -3.60
C GLY A 165 3.13 7.13 -4.29
N HIS A 166 3.36 7.68 -5.47
CA HIS A 166 4.61 7.53 -6.21
C HIS A 166 5.13 8.90 -6.59
N THR A 167 6.33 9.19 -6.14
CA THR A 167 6.92 10.52 -6.34
C THR A 167 8.32 10.41 -6.90
N VAL A 168 8.69 11.36 -7.75
CA VAL A 168 10.02 11.42 -8.35
C VAL A 168 10.67 12.78 -8.12
N HIS A 169 11.94 12.73 -7.80
CA HIS A 169 12.75 13.86 -7.35
C HIS A 169 14.05 13.96 -8.13
N ALA A 170 14.60 15.16 -8.19
CA ALA A 170 15.86 15.43 -8.86
C ALA A 170 17.07 14.87 -8.09
N THR A 171 17.01 14.87 -6.76
CA THR A 171 18.14 14.44 -5.92
C THR A 171 17.72 13.39 -4.88
N ALA A 172 18.70 12.64 -4.39
CA ALA A 172 18.49 11.67 -3.34
C ALA A 172 18.06 12.33 -2.01
N GLU A 173 18.57 13.54 -1.74
CA GLU A 173 18.23 14.30 -0.53
C GLU A 173 16.76 14.76 -0.56
N GLU A 174 16.27 15.23 -1.71
CA GLU A 174 14.86 15.59 -1.88
C GLU A 174 13.96 14.37 -1.70
N ALA A 175 14.35 13.22 -2.27
CA ALA A 175 13.66 11.96 -2.12
C ALA A 175 13.60 11.53 -0.65
N GLU A 176 14.74 11.52 0.05
CA GLU A 176 14.80 11.14 1.46
C GLU A 176 13.94 12.05 2.34
N ALA A 177 14.02 13.37 2.12
CA ALA A 177 13.19 14.34 2.84
C ALA A 177 11.68 14.07 2.64
N ARG A 178 11.26 13.75 1.42
CA ARG A 178 9.87 13.39 1.11
C ARG A 178 9.49 12.06 1.77
N THR A 179 10.35 11.07 1.74
CA THR A 179 10.12 9.76 2.37
C THR A 179 9.81 9.91 3.85
N VAL A 180 10.61 10.70 4.57
CA VAL A 180 10.41 10.97 6.00
C VAL A 180 9.18 11.85 6.25
N GLN A 181 8.91 12.84 5.39
CA GLN A 181 7.72 13.69 5.49
C GLN A 181 6.44 12.86 5.44
N MET A 182 6.33 11.94 4.50
CA MET A 182 5.14 11.12 4.33
C MET A 182 4.96 10.13 5.49
N LEU A 183 6.05 9.56 6.00
CA LEU A 183 6.03 8.74 7.21
C LEU A 183 5.44 9.51 8.40
N ASN A 184 5.85 10.77 8.58
CA ASN A 184 5.34 11.62 9.66
C ASN A 184 3.86 11.95 9.47
N ILE A 185 3.39 12.20 8.24
CA ILE A 185 1.97 12.43 7.96
C ILE A 185 1.15 11.21 8.35
N TYR A 186 1.59 9.99 8.02
CA TYR A 186 0.90 8.77 8.43
C TYR A 186 0.82 8.63 9.95
N ALA A 187 1.94 8.83 10.65
CA ALA A 187 1.94 8.75 12.11
C ALA A 187 1.01 9.79 12.75
N ASP A 188 1.12 11.04 12.29
CA ASP A 188 0.27 12.14 12.73
C ASP A 188 -1.21 11.87 12.49
N PHE A 189 -1.55 11.32 11.32
CA PHE A 189 -2.92 10.93 10.99
C PHE A 189 -3.44 9.85 11.94
N CYS A 190 -2.68 8.77 12.12
CA CYS A 190 -3.08 7.68 13.02
C CYS A 190 -3.25 8.14 14.45
N GLU A 191 -2.35 8.98 14.96
CA GLU A 191 -2.44 9.48 16.33
C GLU A 191 -3.57 10.48 16.53
N LYS A 192 -3.73 11.46 15.61
CA LYS A 192 -4.66 12.57 15.78
C LYS A 192 -6.10 12.23 15.38
N TYR A 193 -6.30 11.40 14.35
CA TYR A 193 -7.63 11.09 13.83
C TYR A 193 -8.12 9.70 14.23
N LEU A 194 -7.23 8.71 14.36
CA LEU A 194 -7.61 7.36 14.74
C LEU A 194 -7.35 7.05 16.22
N ALA A 195 -6.64 7.93 16.94
CA ALA A 195 -6.21 7.73 18.31
C ALA A 195 -5.39 6.44 18.52
N ILE A 196 -4.61 6.04 17.51
CA ILE A 196 -3.75 4.87 17.55
C ILE A 196 -2.30 5.32 17.68
N PRO A 197 -1.63 5.03 18.81
CA PRO A 197 -0.21 5.33 18.98
C PRO A 197 0.64 4.56 17.97
N MET A 198 1.59 5.23 17.33
CA MET A 198 2.44 4.66 16.31
C MET A 198 3.92 4.70 16.67
N VAL A 199 4.61 3.60 16.44
CA VAL A 199 6.07 3.54 16.50
C VAL A 199 6.62 3.75 15.08
N LYS A 200 7.45 4.77 14.91
CA LYS A 200 8.16 5.04 13.64
C LYS A 200 9.51 4.36 13.66
N GLY A 201 9.89 3.72 12.56
CA GLY A 201 11.18 3.06 12.44
C GLY A 201 11.65 2.89 11.00
N ARG A 202 12.94 2.56 10.86
CA ARG A 202 13.54 2.11 9.61
C ARG A 202 13.68 0.61 9.67
N LYS A 203 13.22 -0.11 8.65
CA LYS A 203 13.38 -1.55 8.53
C LYS A 203 14.84 -1.93 8.31
N THR A 204 15.20 -3.09 8.82
CA THR A 204 16.53 -3.67 8.58
C THR A 204 16.69 -4.03 7.10
N ASP A 205 17.91 -4.21 6.63
CA ASP A 205 18.19 -4.60 5.24
C ASP A 205 17.52 -5.93 4.86
N LYS A 206 17.26 -6.79 5.83
CA LYS A 206 16.62 -8.09 5.65
C LYS A 206 15.09 -7.98 5.45
N GLU A 207 14.47 -6.93 6.01
CA GLU A 207 13.02 -6.75 6.03
C GLU A 207 12.54 -5.59 5.15
N LYS A 208 13.46 -4.81 4.58
CA LYS A 208 13.11 -3.74 3.65
C LYS A 208 12.46 -4.30 2.40
N PHE A 209 11.63 -3.48 1.76
CA PHE A 209 10.99 -3.82 0.50
C PHE A 209 12.02 -4.15 -0.57
N ALA A 210 11.75 -5.20 -1.37
CA ALA A 210 12.64 -5.63 -2.45
C ALA A 210 12.89 -4.49 -3.47
N GLY A 211 14.15 -4.19 -3.75
CA GLY A 211 14.54 -3.08 -4.61
C GLY A 211 14.63 -1.71 -3.94
N ALA A 212 14.20 -1.55 -2.67
CA ALA A 212 14.33 -0.29 -1.96
C ALA A 212 15.73 -0.11 -1.34
N GLU A 213 16.26 1.11 -1.38
CA GLU A 213 17.46 1.50 -0.64
C GLU A 213 17.15 1.63 0.86
N ALA A 214 15.98 2.20 1.19
CA ALA A 214 15.49 2.32 2.54
C ALA A 214 13.97 2.12 2.60
N THR A 215 13.49 1.48 3.67
CA THR A 215 12.07 1.35 4.00
C THR A 215 11.84 1.88 5.40
N TYR A 216 10.95 2.86 5.50
CA TYR A 216 10.45 3.36 6.77
C TYR A 216 9.03 2.85 7.00
N THR A 217 8.67 2.66 8.26
CA THR A 217 7.38 2.08 8.65
C THR A 217 6.82 2.80 9.87
N ILE A 218 5.48 2.83 9.95
CA ILE A 218 4.75 3.06 11.18
C ILE A 218 4.09 1.77 11.61
N GLU A 219 4.18 1.44 12.88
CA GLU A 219 3.66 0.19 13.43
C GLU A 219 2.88 0.42 14.71
N ALA A 220 1.72 -0.23 14.82
CA ALA A 220 0.90 -0.27 16.02
C ALA A 220 1.12 -1.57 16.78
N LEU A 221 1.05 -1.52 18.11
CA LEU A 221 1.10 -2.70 18.96
C LEU A 221 -0.28 -3.37 19.01
N MET A 222 -0.33 -4.63 18.63
CA MET A 222 -1.53 -5.46 18.74
C MET A 222 -1.68 -6.03 20.16
N HIS A 223 -2.91 -6.41 20.52
CA HIS A 223 -3.21 -7.00 21.83
C HIS A 223 -2.40 -8.26 22.14
N ASP A 224 -2.07 -9.04 21.13
CA ASP A 224 -1.25 -10.27 21.26
C ASP A 224 0.27 -9.99 21.30
N GLY A 225 0.67 -8.72 21.40
CA GLY A 225 2.07 -8.31 21.48
C GLY A 225 2.79 -8.20 20.14
N LYS A 226 2.10 -8.46 19.02
CA LYS A 226 2.69 -8.31 17.69
C LYS A 226 2.59 -6.88 17.19
N ALA A 227 3.54 -6.50 16.34
CA ALA A 227 3.47 -5.26 15.61
C ALA A 227 2.58 -5.40 14.37
N LEU A 228 1.72 -4.40 14.16
CA LEU A 228 0.91 -4.25 12.95
C LEU A 228 1.51 -3.11 12.13
N GLN A 229 2.09 -3.45 10.97
CA GLN A 229 2.54 -2.45 10.01
C GLN A 229 1.31 -1.71 9.47
N SER A 230 1.27 -0.39 9.67
CA SER A 230 0.11 0.43 9.33
C SER A 230 0.39 1.43 8.20
N GLY A 231 1.64 1.61 7.83
CA GLY A 231 2.03 2.45 6.70
C GLY A 231 3.52 2.34 6.44
N THR A 232 3.92 2.51 5.17
CA THR A 232 5.31 2.44 4.74
C THR A 232 5.66 3.57 3.80
N SER A 233 6.92 3.95 3.82
CA SER A 233 7.52 4.88 2.87
C SER A 233 8.85 4.32 2.40
N HIS A 234 8.95 4.00 1.11
CA HIS A 234 10.09 3.33 0.51
C HIS A 234 10.87 4.32 -0.36
N ASN A 235 12.15 4.47 -0.09
CA ASN A 235 13.08 5.15 -1.00
C ASN A 235 13.72 4.09 -1.91
N PHE A 236 13.43 4.16 -3.20
CA PHE A 236 13.98 3.24 -4.20
C PHE A 236 15.26 3.76 -4.84
N GLY A 237 15.68 4.98 -4.51
CA GLY A 237 16.81 5.61 -5.18
C GLY A 237 16.59 5.68 -6.69
N ASP A 238 17.62 5.32 -7.46
CA ASP A 238 17.58 5.35 -8.92
C ASP A 238 17.41 3.96 -9.59
N GLY A 239 17.17 2.90 -8.81
CA GLY A 239 17.02 1.52 -9.32
C GLY A 239 15.90 1.36 -10.33
N PHE A 240 14.67 1.67 -9.96
CA PHE A 240 13.52 1.67 -10.88
C PHE A 240 13.69 2.65 -12.05
N PRO A 241 14.10 3.91 -11.83
CA PRO A 241 14.40 4.82 -12.93
C PRO A 241 15.41 4.27 -13.94
N LYS A 242 16.45 3.58 -13.51
CA LYS A 242 17.42 2.93 -14.40
C LYS A 242 16.81 1.77 -15.18
N ALA A 243 16.04 0.90 -14.53
CA ALA A 243 15.37 -0.24 -15.18
C ALA A 243 14.38 0.21 -16.27
N PHE A 244 13.68 1.34 -16.05
CA PHE A 244 12.72 1.93 -16.98
C PHE A 244 13.31 2.98 -17.92
N GLY A 245 14.61 3.29 -17.81
CA GLY A 245 15.27 4.29 -18.63
C GLY A 245 14.76 5.71 -18.40
N ILE A 246 14.33 6.04 -17.18
CA ILE A 246 13.74 7.33 -16.87
C ILE A 246 14.85 8.33 -16.55
N GLN A 247 15.14 9.20 -17.51
CA GLN A 247 16.17 10.23 -17.42
C GLN A 247 15.55 11.61 -17.64
N TYR A 248 16.17 12.62 -17.03
CA TYR A 248 15.82 14.01 -17.24
C TYR A 248 17.09 14.84 -17.53
N THR A 249 16.91 15.95 -18.22
CA THR A 249 17.98 16.92 -18.44
C THR A 249 18.05 17.88 -17.26
N ASP A 250 19.17 17.89 -16.56
CA ASP A 250 19.43 18.78 -15.43
C ASP A 250 19.69 20.24 -15.87
N LYS A 251 19.98 21.11 -14.90
CA LYS A 251 20.24 22.55 -15.13
C LYS A 251 21.50 22.81 -15.96
N ASP A 252 22.42 21.84 -15.98
CA ASP A 252 23.69 21.89 -16.71
C ASP A 252 23.62 21.19 -18.08
N ASN A 253 22.41 20.87 -18.55
CA ASN A 253 22.15 20.11 -19.79
C ASN A 253 22.74 18.70 -19.79
N LYS A 254 22.88 18.06 -18.64
CA LYS A 254 23.32 16.67 -18.50
C LYS A 254 22.14 15.75 -18.25
N LEU A 255 22.20 14.55 -18.81
CA LEU A 255 21.22 13.50 -18.51
C LEU A 255 21.50 12.89 -17.14
N GLN A 256 20.47 12.85 -16.30
CA GLN A 256 20.51 12.30 -14.95
C GLN A 256 19.36 11.30 -14.78
N TYR A 257 19.55 10.31 -13.91
CA TYR A 257 18.45 9.51 -13.39
C TYR A 257 17.81 10.21 -12.19
N LEU A 258 16.51 10.04 -12.05
CA LEU A 258 15.79 10.59 -10.90
C LEU A 258 15.74 9.59 -9.74
N SER A 259 15.32 10.07 -8.58
CA SER A 259 15.04 9.23 -7.41
C SER A 259 13.54 9.00 -7.27
N LEU A 260 13.14 7.73 -7.10
CA LEU A 260 11.74 7.29 -6.97
C LEU A 260 11.43 6.94 -5.53
N ILE A 261 10.25 7.33 -5.08
CA ILE A 261 9.66 6.92 -3.80
C ILE A 261 8.33 6.25 -4.03
N HIS A 262 8.07 5.21 -3.27
CA HIS A 262 6.75 4.62 -3.10
C HIS A 262 6.30 4.76 -1.65
N ILE A 263 5.07 5.20 -1.48
CA ILE A 263 4.43 5.43 -0.19
C ILE A 263 3.13 4.68 -0.20
N SER A 264 2.96 3.73 0.70
CA SER A 264 1.73 2.96 0.77
C SER A 264 1.29 2.72 2.21
N GLU A 265 -0.02 2.62 2.39
CA GLU A 265 -0.65 2.15 3.61
C GLU A 265 -1.33 0.80 3.31
N PRO A 266 -0.63 -0.32 3.44
CA PRO A 266 -1.28 -1.61 3.49
C PRO A 266 -1.60 -1.94 4.94
N THR A 267 -2.85 -2.21 5.23
CA THR A 267 -3.25 -2.91 6.44
C THR A 267 -2.79 -4.36 6.35
N ARG A 268 -1.47 -4.59 6.48
CA ARG A 268 -0.89 -5.93 6.41
C ARG A 268 -0.07 -6.20 7.65
N PRO A 269 -0.52 -7.09 8.58
CA PRO A 269 0.34 -7.61 9.62
C PRO A 269 1.37 -8.52 8.96
N GLU A 270 2.62 -8.09 8.95
CA GLU A 270 3.72 -9.03 8.74
C GLU A 270 4.09 -9.61 10.11
N PRO A 271 4.12 -10.94 10.25
CA PRO A 271 4.63 -11.53 11.48
C PRO A 271 6.10 -11.14 11.63
N ILE A 272 6.44 -10.54 12.76
CA ILE A 272 7.82 -10.41 13.17
C ILE A 272 8.28 -11.83 13.45
N SER A 273 9.19 -12.32 12.63
CA SER A 273 9.86 -13.62 12.79
C SER A 273 10.85 -13.56 13.94
#